data_f2cae525efbc2594261798164113df7c
#
_entry.id   f2cae525efbc2594261798164113df7c
#
_cell.length_a   1.000
_cell.length_b   1.000
_cell.length_c   1.000
_cell.angle_alpha   90.00
_cell.angle_beta   90.00
_cell.angle_gamma   90.00
#
_symmetry.space_group_name_H-M   'P 1'
#
loop_
_entity.id
_entity.type
_entity.pdbx_description
1 polymer ?
#
loop_
_entity_poly.entity_id
_entity_poly.type
_entity_poly.pdbx_seq_one_letter_code
_entity_poly.pdbx_strand_id
1 'polypeptide(L)'
;APYADLIWMETGNPDLGMAREFAQGIHAKFPGKMLAYNCSPSFNWAKYMDVKAMTTFREDLAAMGYKFQFITLAGFHANNTVMFELSKAYMDRGMAGYSELQQREFALESSGFQAIKHQSFVGTGYFDAVQQVCQQGQSSTTALAGSTETEQFH
;
A
#
# COMPACT_ATOMS: atom_id res chain seq x y z
N ALA A 1 -9.94 -12.56 -24.79
CA ALA A 1 -8.49 -12.39 -24.86
C ALA A 1 -8.02 -11.49 -26.01
N PRO A 2 -8.57 -11.55 -27.26
CA PRO A 2 -8.06 -10.73 -28.37
C PRO A 2 -8.26 -9.23 -28.20
N TYR A 3 -9.23 -8.81 -27.40
CA TYR A 3 -9.61 -7.40 -27.20
C TYR A 3 -9.18 -6.82 -25.86
N ALA A 4 -8.45 -7.56 -25.04
CA ALA A 4 -7.98 -7.13 -23.74
C ALA A 4 -6.46 -7.17 -23.68
N ASP A 5 -5.84 -6.15 -23.12
CA ASP A 5 -4.39 -6.13 -22.88
C ASP A 5 -4.00 -7.09 -21.77
N LEU A 6 -4.83 -7.15 -20.74
CA LEU A 6 -4.64 -7.97 -19.54
C LEU A 6 -5.92 -8.75 -19.22
N ILE A 7 -5.80 -10.01 -18.82
CA ILE A 7 -6.94 -10.84 -18.41
C ILE A 7 -6.84 -11.09 -16.91
N TRP A 8 -7.88 -10.75 -16.21
CA TRP A 8 -8.00 -10.92 -14.78
C TRP A 8 -8.66 -12.25 -14.42
N MET A 9 -8.08 -12.97 -13.46
CA MET A 9 -8.64 -14.17 -12.85
C MET A 9 -9.03 -13.91 -11.40
N GLU A 10 -10.18 -14.42 -11.02
CA GLU A 10 -10.65 -14.54 -9.64
C GLU A 10 -10.97 -15.99 -9.31
N THR A 11 -10.72 -16.38 -8.07
CA THR A 11 -11.02 -17.69 -7.51
C THR A 11 -11.81 -17.55 -6.21
N GLY A 12 -12.45 -18.62 -5.76
CA GLY A 12 -13.18 -18.63 -4.48
C GLY A 12 -12.28 -18.82 -3.25
N ASN A 13 -11.02 -19.22 -3.47
CA ASN A 13 -9.97 -19.42 -2.47
C ASN A 13 -8.59 -19.31 -3.14
N PRO A 14 -7.48 -19.16 -2.38
CA PRO A 14 -6.15 -19.13 -2.96
C PRO A 14 -5.74 -20.53 -3.46
N ASP A 15 -5.76 -20.74 -4.76
CA ASP A 15 -5.47 -22.01 -5.40
C ASP A 15 -4.53 -21.84 -6.60
N LEU A 16 -3.26 -22.22 -6.42
CA LEU A 16 -2.24 -22.18 -7.49
C LEU A 16 -2.51 -23.21 -8.60
N GLY A 17 -3.24 -24.29 -8.30
CA GLY A 17 -3.63 -25.29 -9.30
C GLY A 17 -4.60 -24.69 -10.30
N MET A 18 -5.68 -24.07 -9.82
CA MET A 18 -6.64 -23.36 -10.68
C MET A 18 -5.99 -22.22 -11.44
N ALA A 19 -5.10 -21.46 -10.78
CA ALA A 19 -4.38 -20.37 -11.44
C ALA A 19 -3.51 -20.89 -12.59
N ARG A 20 -2.84 -22.03 -12.41
CA ARG A 20 -2.02 -22.67 -13.46
C ARG A 20 -2.87 -23.15 -14.63
N GLU A 21 -3.98 -23.81 -14.35
CA GLU A 21 -4.89 -24.31 -15.39
C GLU A 21 -5.44 -23.16 -16.25
N PHE A 22 -5.88 -22.09 -15.59
CA PHE A 22 -6.35 -20.88 -16.29
C PHE A 22 -5.25 -20.28 -17.16
N ALA A 23 -4.04 -20.09 -16.62
CA ALA A 23 -2.92 -19.52 -17.37
C ALA A 23 -2.56 -20.39 -18.58
N GLN A 24 -2.48 -21.70 -18.43
CA GLN A 24 -2.20 -22.64 -19.51
C GLN A 24 -3.29 -22.57 -20.59
N GLY A 25 -4.56 -22.55 -20.21
CA GLY A 25 -5.68 -22.44 -21.15
C GLY A 25 -5.66 -21.15 -21.97
N ILE A 26 -5.28 -20.03 -21.37
CA ILE A 26 -5.13 -18.76 -22.09
C ILE A 26 -3.89 -18.79 -22.99
N HIS A 27 -2.74 -19.19 -22.47
CA HIS A 27 -1.47 -19.15 -23.21
C HIS A 27 -1.42 -20.13 -24.36
N ALA A 28 -2.17 -21.22 -24.31
CA ALA A 28 -2.32 -22.15 -25.44
C ALA A 28 -2.90 -21.49 -26.71
N LYS A 29 -3.77 -20.48 -26.52
CA LYS A 29 -4.42 -19.76 -27.64
C LYS A 29 -3.82 -18.37 -27.86
N PHE A 30 -3.27 -17.75 -26.82
CA PHE A 30 -2.72 -16.40 -26.83
C PHE A 30 -1.38 -16.39 -26.09
N PRO A 31 -0.31 -16.90 -26.72
CA PRO A 31 1.01 -16.95 -26.09
C PRO A 31 1.46 -15.57 -25.62
N GLY A 32 1.98 -15.50 -24.38
CA GLY A 32 2.46 -14.24 -23.78
C GLY A 32 1.38 -13.27 -23.32
N LYS A 33 0.08 -13.62 -23.40
CA LYS A 33 -0.99 -12.78 -22.86
C LYS A 33 -0.76 -12.51 -21.37
N MET A 34 -0.72 -11.25 -20.99
CA MET A 34 -0.57 -10.84 -19.59
C MET A 34 -1.82 -11.21 -18.78
N LEU A 35 -1.57 -11.70 -17.58
CA LEU A 35 -2.61 -12.07 -16.63
C LEU A 35 -2.54 -11.23 -15.37
N ALA A 36 -3.69 -10.99 -14.74
CA ALA A 36 -3.82 -10.39 -13.42
C ALA A 36 -4.47 -11.37 -12.45
N TYR A 37 -4.09 -11.30 -11.19
CA TYR A 37 -4.66 -12.10 -10.12
C TYR A 37 -5.08 -11.23 -8.94
N ASN A 38 -6.31 -11.44 -8.47
CA ASN A 38 -6.81 -10.82 -7.25
C ASN A 38 -6.47 -11.69 -6.04
N CYS A 39 -5.51 -11.24 -5.22
CA CYS A 39 -5.24 -11.80 -3.90
C CYS A 39 -6.31 -11.30 -2.92
N SER A 40 -7.51 -11.86 -3.00
CA SER A 40 -8.68 -11.33 -2.31
C SER A 40 -8.50 -11.30 -0.80
N PRO A 41 -8.87 -10.21 -0.12
CA PRO A 41 -8.93 -10.12 1.34
C PRO A 41 -10.11 -10.92 1.93
N SER A 42 -11.02 -11.41 1.09
CA SER A 42 -12.12 -12.29 1.51
C SER A 42 -11.66 -13.72 1.78
N PHE A 43 -10.43 -14.06 1.37
CA PHE A 43 -9.84 -15.35 1.69
C PHE A 43 -9.27 -15.33 3.10
N ASN A 44 -9.53 -16.39 3.87
CA ASN A 44 -8.73 -16.65 5.06
C ASN A 44 -7.46 -17.40 4.65
N TRP A 45 -6.43 -16.65 4.25
CA TRP A 45 -5.19 -17.18 3.70
C TRP A 45 -4.55 -18.25 4.57
N ALA A 46 -4.46 -18.01 5.89
CA ALA A 46 -3.86 -18.94 6.85
C ALA A 46 -4.66 -20.24 7.02
N LYS A 47 -5.93 -20.26 6.60
CA LYS A 47 -6.75 -21.49 6.61
C LYS A 47 -6.41 -22.41 5.43
N TYR A 48 -5.98 -21.82 4.30
CA TYR A 48 -5.77 -22.54 3.05
C TYR A 48 -4.31 -22.88 2.77
N MET A 49 -3.38 -22.10 3.34
CA MET A 49 -1.95 -22.22 3.05
C MET A 49 -1.12 -22.08 4.31
N ASP A 50 -0.01 -22.80 4.36
CA ASP A 50 1.03 -22.56 5.35
C ASP A 50 1.85 -21.29 5.03
N VAL A 51 2.69 -20.87 5.97
CA VAL A 51 3.51 -19.65 5.82
C VAL A 51 4.44 -19.74 4.62
N LYS A 52 5.01 -20.92 4.34
CA LYS A 52 5.95 -21.12 3.22
C LYS A 52 5.23 -20.90 1.89
N ALA A 53 4.07 -21.52 1.70
CA ALA A 53 3.28 -21.36 0.48
C ALA A 53 2.80 -19.93 0.29
N MET A 54 2.37 -19.24 1.38
CA MET A 54 2.01 -17.82 1.30
C MET A 54 3.19 -16.93 0.91
N THR A 55 4.40 -17.24 1.39
CA THR A 55 5.61 -16.46 1.09
C THR A 55 5.97 -16.50 -0.40
N THR A 56 5.82 -17.66 -1.05
CA THR A 56 6.17 -17.84 -2.48
C THR A 56 5.00 -17.61 -3.43
N PHE A 57 3.78 -17.44 -2.92
CA PHE A 57 2.55 -17.39 -3.73
C PHE A 57 2.63 -16.38 -4.88
N ARG A 58 3.18 -15.20 -4.60
CA ARG A 58 3.33 -14.11 -5.58
C ARG A 58 4.30 -14.50 -6.70
N GLU A 59 5.45 -15.09 -6.35
CA GLU A 59 6.47 -15.55 -7.30
C GLU A 59 5.95 -16.71 -8.15
N ASP A 60 5.20 -17.64 -7.54
CA ASP A 60 4.58 -18.75 -8.25
C ASP A 60 3.57 -18.26 -9.30
N LEU A 61 2.73 -17.29 -8.94
CA LEU A 61 1.82 -16.64 -9.90
C LEU A 61 2.58 -15.90 -11.01
N ALA A 62 3.63 -15.16 -10.66
CA ALA A 62 4.43 -14.42 -11.63
C ALA A 62 5.07 -15.35 -12.66
N ALA A 63 5.54 -16.54 -12.24
CA ALA A 63 6.09 -17.58 -13.13
C ALA A 63 5.04 -18.13 -14.11
N MET A 64 3.75 -18.11 -13.75
CA MET A 64 2.65 -18.52 -14.63
C MET A 64 2.18 -17.42 -15.60
N GLY A 65 2.75 -16.19 -15.51
CA GLY A 65 2.38 -15.07 -16.40
C GLY A 65 1.42 -14.06 -15.78
N TYR A 66 1.11 -14.15 -14.50
CA TYR A 66 0.36 -13.13 -13.78
C TYR A 66 1.28 -11.93 -13.49
N LYS A 67 1.30 -10.98 -14.41
CA LYS A 67 2.19 -9.81 -14.36
C LYS A 67 1.67 -8.69 -13.46
N PHE A 68 0.39 -8.70 -13.14
CA PHE A 68 -0.24 -7.77 -12.21
C PHE A 68 -0.97 -8.54 -11.12
N GLN A 69 -0.62 -8.24 -9.87
CA GLN A 69 -1.21 -8.86 -8.70
C GLN A 69 -1.58 -7.77 -7.70
N PHE A 70 -2.71 -7.89 -7.08
CA PHE A 70 -3.19 -6.88 -6.13
C PHE A 70 -4.00 -7.53 -5.01
N ILE A 71 -3.98 -6.87 -3.86
CA ILE A 71 -4.83 -7.22 -2.73
C ILE A 71 -5.95 -6.17 -2.69
N THR A 72 -7.13 -6.55 -3.13
CA THR A 72 -8.31 -5.68 -3.11
C THR A 72 -8.57 -5.22 -1.68
N LEU A 73 -8.83 -3.93 -1.48
CA LEU A 73 -9.15 -3.35 -0.18
C LEU A 73 -8.03 -3.45 0.89
N ALA A 74 -6.79 -3.75 0.53
CA ALA A 74 -5.69 -3.81 1.51
C ALA A 74 -5.55 -2.50 2.31
N GLY A 75 -5.60 -1.36 1.61
CA GLY A 75 -5.56 -0.04 2.25
C GLY A 75 -6.77 0.22 3.14
N PHE A 76 -7.97 -0.19 2.72
CA PHE A 76 -9.18 -0.09 3.54
C PHE A 76 -9.01 -0.86 4.86
N HIS A 77 -8.59 -2.12 4.82
CA HIS A 77 -8.40 -2.92 6.02
C HIS A 77 -7.30 -2.38 6.92
N ALA A 78 -6.15 -1.99 6.35
CA ALA A 78 -5.04 -1.41 7.10
C ALA A 78 -5.47 -0.12 7.82
N ASN A 79 -6.09 0.82 7.11
CA ASN A 79 -6.54 2.09 7.69
C ASN A 79 -7.60 1.88 8.78
N ASN A 80 -8.60 1.03 8.55
CA ASN A 80 -9.62 0.76 9.54
C ASN A 80 -9.06 0.10 10.80
N THR A 81 -8.14 -0.84 10.65
CA THR A 81 -7.50 -1.52 11.78
C THR A 81 -6.71 -0.52 12.63
N VAL A 82 -5.85 0.28 12.00
CA VAL A 82 -5.03 1.26 12.72
C VAL A 82 -5.90 2.33 13.38
N MET A 83 -6.93 2.82 12.70
CA MET A 83 -7.85 3.81 13.27
C MET A 83 -8.66 3.26 14.43
N PHE A 84 -9.08 2.00 14.36
CA PHE A 84 -9.77 1.34 15.46
C PHE A 84 -8.85 1.21 16.69
N GLU A 85 -7.62 0.72 16.49
CA GLU A 85 -6.61 0.59 17.55
C GLU A 85 -6.29 1.94 18.20
N LEU A 86 -6.06 2.97 17.39
CA LEU A 86 -5.79 4.32 17.84
C LEU A 86 -6.96 4.90 18.65
N SER A 87 -8.19 4.78 18.14
CA SER A 87 -9.39 5.29 18.82
C SER A 87 -9.57 4.64 20.20
N LYS A 88 -9.36 3.34 20.28
CA LYS A 88 -9.43 2.59 21.54
C LYS A 88 -8.32 3.03 22.50
N ALA A 89 -7.08 3.11 22.03
CA ALA A 89 -5.94 3.53 22.86
C ALA A 89 -6.11 4.96 23.37
N TYR A 90 -6.60 5.86 22.52
CA TYR A 90 -6.85 7.25 22.91
C TYR A 90 -8.00 7.38 23.92
N MET A 91 -9.08 6.63 23.74
CA MET A 91 -10.19 6.60 24.69
C MET A 91 -9.73 6.15 26.09
N ASP A 92 -8.87 5.13 26.14
CA ASP A 92 -8.43 4.54 27.40
C ASP A 92 -7.31 5.37 28.09
N ARG A 93 -6.41 6.01 27.31
CA ARG A 93 -5.16 6.58 27.82
C ARG A 93 -4.82 7.97 27.26
N GLY A 94 -5.72 8.60 26.49
CA GLY A 94 -5.53 9.93 25.95
C GLY A 94 -4.27 10.04 25.09
N MET A 95 -3.51 11.13 25.25
CA MET A 95 -2.29 11.39 24.47
C MET A 95 -1.20 10.33 24.63
N ALA A 96 -1.17 9.59 25.73
CA ALA A 96 -0.26 8.45 25.88
C ALA A 96 -0.56 7.36 24.85
N GLY A 97 -1.84 7.08 24.58
CA GLY A 97 -2.25 6.15 23.54
C GLY A 97 -1.90 6.63 22.13
N TYR A 98 -2.04 7.92 21.85
CA TYR A 98 -1.60 8.50 20.57
C TYR A 98 -0.07 8.45 20.41
N SER A 99 0.67 8.77 21.46
CA SER A 99 2.14 8.77 21.43
C SER A 99 2.72 7.41 21.06
N GLU A 100 2.04 6.31 21.39
CA GLU A 100 2.49 4.96 20.96
C GLU A 100 2.48 4.79 19.45
N LEU A 101 1.47 5.32 18.76
CA LEU A 101 1.47 5.34 17.30
C LEU A 101 2.66 6.15 16.76
N GLN A 102 2.88 7.34 17.31
CA GLN A 102 3.97 8.22 16.90
C GLN A 102 5.35 7.58 17.12
N GLN A 103 5.58 6.91 18.24
CA GLN A 103 6.83 6.21 18.51
C GLN A 103 7.03 5.02 17.56
N ARG A 104 5.97 4.34 17.14
CA ARG A 104 6.03 3.30 16.11
C ARG A 104 6.45 3.87 14.76
N GLU A 105 5.94 5.04 14.37
CA GLU A 105 6.33 5.73 13.14
C GLU A 105 7.82 6.09 13.16
N PHE A 106 8.32 6.64 14.27
CA PHE A 106 9.76 6.95 14.43
C PHE A 106 10.63 5.71 14.30
N ALA A 107 10.23 4.60 14.89
CA ALA A 107 10.97 3.34 14.77
C ALA A 107 11.00 2.80 13.33
N LEU A 108 10.02 3.11 12.51
CA LEU A 108 9.96 2.69 11.11
C LEU A 108 10.82 3.55 10.16
N GLU A 109 11.33 4.70 10.61
CA GLU A 109 12.16 5.59 9.79
C GLU A 109 13.39 4.86 9.24
N SER A 110 14.05 4.06 10.09
CA SER A 110 15.21 3.24 9.70
C SER A 110 14.89 2.20 8.60
N SER A 111 13.62 1.84 8.44
CA SER A 111 13.11 0.94 7.40
C SER A 111 12.63 1.66 6.15
N GLY A 112 12.79 2.99 6.08
CA GLY A 112 12.42 3.81 4.93
C GLY A 112 11.03 4.48 5.02
N PHE A 113 10.37 4.45 6.18
CA PHE A 113 9.13 5.19 6.38
C PHE A 113 9.41 6.70 6.44
N GLN A 114 8.75 7.49 5.60
CA GLN A 114 9.05 8.92 5.43
C GLN A 114 7.91 9.85 5.87
N ALA A 115 6.72 9.31 6.17
CA ALA A 115 5.54 10.11 6.44
C ALA A 115 5.52 10.78 7.83
N ILE A 116 6.54 10.57 8.66
CA ILE A 116 6.71 11.22 9.96
C ILE A 116 6.66 12.75 9.78
N LYS A 117 7.43 13.26 8.83
CA LYS A 117 7.40 14.67 8.43
C LYS A 117 6.30 14.88 7.39
N HIS A 118 5.07 14.88 7.85
CA HIS A 118 3.88 14.80 6.99
C HIS A 118 3.77 15.98 6.02
N GLN A 119 4.10 17.20 6.41
CA GLN A 119 4.08 18.36 5.53
C GLN A 119 5.09 18.23 4.38
N SER A 120 6.30 17.81 4.70
CA SER A 120 7.33 17.53 3.69
C SER A 120 6.90 16.37 2.81
N PHE A 121 6.36 15.31 3.38
CA PHE A 121 5.95 14.09 2.67
C PHE A 121 4.85 14.34 1.63
N VAL A 122 3.87 15.20 1.94
CA VAL A 122 2.82 15.59 0.98
C VAL A 122 3.24 16.67 -0.01
N GLY A 123 4.50 17.11 0.01
CA GLY A 123 5.05 18.04 -0.98
C GLY A 123 4.73 19.52 -0.71
N THR A 124 4.48 19.90 0.55
CA THR A 124 4.17 21.29 0.92
C THR A 124 5.23 22.28 0.42
N GLY A 125 6.52 21.92 0.49
CA GLY A 125 7.61 22.75 0.00
C GLY A 125 7.58 23.00 -1.53
N TYR A 126 7.07 22.04 -2.31
CA TYR A 126 6.86 22.23 -3.75
C TYR A 126 5.79 23.31 -4.01
N PHE A 127 4.67 23.24 -3.31
CA PHE A 127 3.60 24.22 -3.46
C PHE A 127 4.04 25.61 -3.00
N ASP A 128 4.80 25.71 -1.90
CA ASP A 128 5.41 26.96 -1.45
C ASP A 128 6.33 27.55 -2.54
N ALA A 129 7.16 26.73 -3.17
CA ALA A 129 8.05 27.16 -4.25
C ALA A 129 7.27 27.67 -5.48
N VAL A 130 6.23 26.95 -5.90
CA VAL A 130 5.34 27.37 -6.99
C VAL A 130 4.69 28.72 -6.68
N GLN A 131 4.17 28.88 -5.46
CA GLN A 131 3.55 30.13 -5.04
C GLN A 131 4.54 31.31 -5.04
N GLN A 132 5.75 31.10 -4.55
CA GLN A 132 6.80 32.13 -4.57
C GLN A 132 7.15 32.56 -6.00
N VAL A 133 7.27 31.61 -6.92
CA VAL A 133 7.53 31.91 -8.33
C VAL A 133 6.38 32.72 -8.94
N CYS A 134 5.14 32.29 -8.75
CA CYS A 134 3.95 32.98 -9.28
C CYS A 134 3.80 34.39 -8.74
N GLN A 135 4.21 34.64 -7.50
CA GLN A 135 4.12 35.95 -6.85
C GLN A 135 5.44 36.72 -6.83
N GLN A 136 6.40 36.32 -7.68
CA GLN A 136 7.70 37.01 -7.82
C GLN A 136 8.45 37.16 -6.47
N GLY A 137 8.37 36.19 -5.61
CA GLY A 137 9.02 36.20 -4.30
C GLY A 137 8.30 37.03 -3.23
N GLN A 138 7.13 37.57 -3.51
CA GLN A 138 6.39 38.46 -2.60
C GLN A 138 5.30 37.73 -1.77
N SER A 139 5.24 36.41 -1.84
CA SER A 139 4.28 35.66 -1.01
C SER A 139 4.66 35.72 0.46
N SER A 140 3.75 36.18 1.30
CA SER A 140 3.88 36.12 2.77
C SER A 140 3.41 34.81 3.38
N THR A 141 2.79 33.94 2.59
CA THR A 141 2.22 32.65 3.05
C THR A 141 3.02 31.49 2.48
N THR A 142 3.90 30.92 3.29
CA THR A 142 4.57 29.65 3.01
C THR A 142 4.23 28.68 4.15
N ALA A 143 3.71 27.51 3.80
CA ALA A 143 3.18 26.57 4.81
C ALA A 143 4.31 25.83 5.53
N LEU A 144 5.44 25.60 4.87
CA LEU A 144 6.57 24.87 5.46
C LEU A 144 7.48 25.78 6.31
N ALA A 145 7.51 27.08 6.06
CA ALA A 145 8.33 28.01 6.82
C ALA A 145 7.81 28.12 8.27
N GLY A 146 8.68 27.86 9.25
CA GLY A 146 8.32 27.85 10.67
C GLY A 146 7.54 26.61 11.12
N SER A 147 7.53 25.54 10.31
CA SER A 147 6.94 24.26 10.70
C SER A 147 7.69 23.65 11.88
N THR A 148 6.93 23.15 12.87
CA THR A 148 7.47 22.46 14.06
C THR A 148 8.13 21.12 13.72
N GLU A 149 7.88 20.55 12.51
CA GLU A 149 8.49 19.30 12.08
C GLU A 149 10.03 19.37 12.03
N THR A 150 10.58 20.55 11.72
CA THR A 150 12.04 20.73 11.62
C THR A 150 12.72 20.66 12.98
N GLU A 151 12.03 21.06 14.05
CA GLU A 151 12.59 21.13 15.41
C GLU A 151 12.30 19.89 16.24
N GLN A 152 11.19 19.21 15.98
CA GLN A 152 10.68 18.17 16.88
C GLN A 152 10.84 16.74 16.36
N PHE A 153 11.08 16.56 15.05
CA PHE A 153 11.23 15.23 14.44
C PHE A 153 12.68 15.01 13.97
N HIS A 154 13.55 14.72 14.93
CA HIS A 154 14.96 14.38 14.71
C HIS A 154 15.25 12.97 15.19
#